data_42d6b6a673812ccf356fe1a7f0b35ac2
#
_entry.id   42d6b6a673812ccf356fe1a7f0b35ac2
#
_cell.length_a   1.000
_cell.length_b   1.000
_cell.length_c   1.000
_cell.angle_alpha   90.00
_cell.angle_beta   90.00
_cell.angle_gamma   90.00
#
_symmetry.space_group_name_H-M   'P 1'
#
loop_
_entity.id
_entity.type
_entity.pdbx_description
1 polymer ?
#
loop_
_entity_poly.entity_id
_entity_poly.type
_entity_poly.pdbx_seq_one_letter_code
_entity_poly.pdbx_strand_id
1 'polypeptide(L)'
;MVHRSEFAFHVHRPRLTSPRFVKDTISDLLQNKIDMSNLVITKALTKQEDKEGKGGYTNKQAHVELAERMKKRDAGSAPALGDRVAYVMVKAATGARNFEKSEDPIWVLENNIPIDTKYYLDNQLAKPLGRIFEPILGEKKANSLLTGAHTRTVTVAAPTMGGLMKFAKKTQTCMGCKKPLVAANEKEGAVCEDCRPRLGELYRKTLGKVSELEVRFSRLWTQCQRCQGSVHCEVICESRDCPIFYMRMKARKDVEDGGKELVRFDKDAALW
;
A
#
# COMPACT_ATOMS: atom_id res chain seq x y z
N MET A 1 -3.20 36.94 2.99
CA MET A 1 -1.75 36.68 2.76
C MET A 1 -1.32 35.63 3.76
N VAL A 2 -1.27 34.36 3.37
CA VAL A 2 -0.88 33.24 4.24
C VAL A 2 0.57 32.90 3.89
N HIS A 3 1.46 33.14 4.85
CA HIS A 3 2.88 32.79 4.75
C HIS A 3 3.01 31.28 4.52
N ARG A 4 3.50 30.89 3.34
CA ARG A 4 4.06 29.56 3.08
C ARG A 4 5.37 29.46 3.90
N SER A 5 5.29 28.85 5.08
CA SER A 5 6.50 28.39 5.77
C SER A 5 7.02 27.16 5.03
N GLU A 6 8.12 27.35 4.32
CA GLU A 6 8.94 26.28 3.74
C GLU A 6 9.48 25.41 4.87
N PHE A 7 8.83 24.28 5.12
CA PHE A 7 9.47 23.19 5.85
C PHE A 7 10.41 22.49 4.88
N ALA A 8 11.66 22.94 4.86
CA ALA A 8 12.76 22.25 4.22
C ALA A 8 13.03 20.94 4.99
N PHE A 9 12.39 19.85 4.57
CA PHE A 9 12.95 18.55 4.82
C PHE A 9 14.28 18.49 4.05
N HIS A 10 15.39 18.55 4.77
CA HIS A 10 16.70 18.21 4.24
C HIS A 10 16.75 16.70 3.96
N VAL A 11 15.93 16.26 3.02
CA VAL A 11 16.16 15.03 2.28
C VAL A 11 17.26 15.39 1.29
N HIS A 12 18.40 14.77 1.44
CA HIS A 12 19.43 14.73 0.41
C HIS A 12 18.71 14.32 -0.90
N ARG A 13 18.31 15.30 -1.73
CA ARG A 13 17.63 15.04 -3.00
C ARG A 13 18.67 14.41 -3.92
N PRO A 14 18.67 13.08 -4.14
CA PRO A 14 19.41 12.52 -5.25
C PRO A 14 18.90 13.25 -6.50
N ARG A 15 19.80 13.66 -7.38
CA ARG A 15 19.41 14.28 -8.65
C ARG A 15 18.46 13.32 -9.34
N LEU A 16 17.18 13.72 -9.48
CA LEU A 16 16.08 12.92 -10.07
C LEU A 16 16.40 12.35 -11.47
N THR A 17 17.48 12.82 -12.08
CA THR A 17 17.96 12.42 -13.40
C THR A 17 19.05 11.34 -13.36
N SER A 18 19.39 10.80 -12.17
CA SER A 18 20.39 9.74 -12.09
C SER A 18 19.81 8.38 -12.47
N PRO A 19 20.39 7.65 -13.43
CA PRO A 19 19.98 6.27 -13.76
C PRO A 19 19.96 5.33 -12.54
N ARG A 20 20.83 5.58 -11.56
CA ARG A 20 20.87 4.82 -10.30
C ARG A 20 19.60 5.04 -9.48
N PHE A 21 19.19 6.29 -9.31
CA PHE A 21 17.96 6.61 -8.58
C PHE A 21 16.73 5.92 -9.20
N VAL A 22 16.65 5.91 -10.55
CA VAL A 22 15.58 5.21 -11.26
C VAL A 22 15.58 3.72 -10.95
N LYS A 23 16.75 3.06 -11.02
CA LYS A 23 16.87 1.63 -10.70
C LYS A 23 16.52 1.31 -9.26
N ASP A 24 16.94 2.14 -8.31
CA ASP A 24 16.63 1.98 -6.88
C ASP A 24 15.12 2.15 -6.66
N THR A 25 14.48 3.15 -7.28
CA THR A 25 13.03 3.36 -7.20
C THR A 25 12.24 2.20 -7.82
N ILE A 26 12.67 1.67 -8.96
CA ILE A 26 12.04 0.48 -9.58
C ILE A 26 12.18 -0.73 -8.66
N SER A 27 13.36 -0.92 -8.06
CA SER A 27 13.58 -1.99 -7.10
C SER A 27 12.66 -1.87 -5.89
N ASP A 28 12.53 -0.68 -5.31
CA ASP A 28 11.66 -0.42 -4.16
C ASP A 28 10.18 -0.63 -4.51
N LEU A 29 9.74 -0.23 -5.70
CA LEU A 29 8.40 -0.51 -6.20
C LEU A 29 8.12 -2.01 -6.27
N LEU A 30 9.00 -2.76 -6.94
CA LEU A 30 8.81 -4.20 -7.16
C LEU A 30 8.96 -5.03 -5.87
N GLN A 31 9.65 -4.48 -4.88
CA GLN A 31 9.77 -5.07 -3.53
C GLN A 31 8.67 -4.62 -2.56
N ASN A 32 7.63 -3.89 -3.03
CA ASN A 32 6.53 -3.34 -2.21
C ASN A 32 7.00 -2.43 -1.06
N LYS A 33 8.11 -1.71 -1.23
CA LYS A 33 8.62 -0.73 -0.25
C LYS A 33 8.04 0.67 -0.46
N ILE A 34 7.47 0.93 -1.65
CA ILE A 34 6.84 2.22 -1.97
C ILE A 34 5.53 2.34 -1.18
N ASP A 35 5.34 3.49 -0.52
CA ASP A 35 4.09 3.77 0.19
C ASP A 35 2.91 3.79 -0.80
N MET A 36 1.79 3.15 -0.42
CA MET A 36 0.61 3.06 -1.26
C MET A 36 0.06 4.43 -1.66
N SER A 37 0.22 5.46 -0.82
CA SER A 37 -0.20 6.83 -1.14
C SER A 37 0.42 7.38 -2.44
N ASN A 38 1.62 6.91 -2.80
CA ASN A 38 2.30 7.26 -4.05
C ASN A 38 1.79 6.47 -5.26
N LEU A 39 0.99 5.44 -5.03
CA LEU A 39 0.45 4.56 -6.07
C LEU A 39 -1.03 4.83 -6.35
N VAL A 40 -1.67 5.70 -5.59
CA VAL A 40 -3.07 6.06 -5.77
C VAL A 40 -3.23 6.87 -7.06
N ILE A 41 -4.15 6.41 -7.92
CA ILE A 41 -4.55 7.08 -9.14
C ILE A 41 -5.94 7.67 -8.91
N THR A 42 -6.16 8.93 -9.28
CA THR A 42 -7.45 9.59 -9.17
C THR A 42 -7.98 9.99 -10.53
N LYS A 43 -9.27 9.72 -10.80
CA LYS A 43 -9.97 10.18 -12.00
C LYS A 43 -11.35 10.69 -11.64
N ALA A 44 -11.77 11.78 -12.30
CA ALA A 44 -13.12 12.33 -12.11
C ALA A 44 -14.18 11.44 -12.76
N LEU A 45 -15.29 11.21 -12.07
CA LEU A 45 -16.45 10.50 -12.55
C LEU A 45 -17.37 11.50 -13.28
N THR A 46 -17.11 11.74 -14.57
CA THR A 46 -17.79 12.79 -15.35
C THR A 46 -19.06 12.32 -16.08
N LYS A 47 -19.22 11.01 -16.23
CA LYS A 47 -20.37 10.41 -16.91
C LYS A 47 -20.89 9.23 -16.10
N GLN A 48 -22.19 9.11 -16.06
CA GLN A 48 -22.90 7.95 -15.50
C GLN A 48 -23.85 7.44 -16.57
N GLU A 49 -24.02 6.13 -16.67
CA GLU A 49 -25.05 5.55 -17.50
C GLU A 49 -26.41 5.87 -16.91
N ASP A 50 -27.34 6.37 -17.75
CA ASP A 50 -28.73 6.52 -17.38
C ASP A 50 -29.38 5.13 -17.25
N LYS A 51 -30.56 5.07 -16.58
CA LYS A 51 -31.33 3.84 -16.45
C LYS A 51 -31.68 3.19 -17.80
N GLU A 52 -31.57 3.95 -18.89
CA GLU A 52 -31.80 3.53 -20.28
C GLU A 52 -30.51 3.14 -21.03
N GLY A 53 -29.35 3.12 -20.33
CA GLY A 53 -28.06 2.79 -20.96
C GLY A 53 -27.50 3.87 -21.91
N LYS A 54 -28.04 5.08 -21.89
CA LYS A 54 -27.61 6.22 -22.69
C LYS A 54 -26.72 7.15 -21.85
N GLY A 55 -25.67 7.70 -22.42
CA GLY A 55 -24.84 8.74 -21.81
C GLY A 55 -23.55 8.26 -21.10
N GLY A 56 -23.34 6.97 -20.95
CA GLY A 56 -22.18 6.37 -20.30
C GLY A 56 -20.86 6.48 -21.07
N TYR A 57 -19.83 5.85 -20.55
CA TYR A 57 -18.53 5.72 -21.22
C TYR A 57 -18.61 4.65 -22.31
N THR A 58 -18.09 4.95 -23.50
CA THR A 58 -18.07 4.02 -24.64
C THR A 58 -17.31 2.73 -24.33
N ASN A 59 -16.31 2.81 -23.46
CA ASN A 59 -15.51 1.66 -23.01
C ASN A 59 -15.49 1.61 -21.49
N LYS A 60 -15.47 0.40 -20.93
CA LYS A 60 -15.31 0.15 -19.51
C LYS A 60 -14.05 0.81 -18.94
N GLN A 61 -14.23 1.70 -17.98
CA GLN A 61 -13.16 2.45 -17.34
C GLN A 61 -12.94 1.97 -15.89
N ALA A 62 -11.68 1.91 -15.45
CA ALA A 62 -11.32 1.41 -14.13
C ALA A 62 -12.05 2.14 -12.98
N HIS A 63 -12.11 3.48 -13.05
CA HIS A 63 -12.75 4.31 -12.01
C HIS A 63 -14.29 4.18 -12.01
N VAL A 64 -14.92 3.97 -13.16
CA VAL A 64 -16.38 3.80 -13.28
C VAL A 64 -16.81 2.45 -12.71
N GLU A 65 -16.17 1.37 -13.18
CA GLU A 65 -16.45 0.01 -12.68
C GLU A 65 -16.16 -0.11 -11.16
N LEU A 66 -15.14 0.61 -10.67
CA LEU A 66 -14.89 0.67 -9.24
C LEU A 66 -16.00 1.42 -8.50
N ALA A 67 -16.44 2.58 -8.99
CA ALA A 67 -17.52 3.33 -8.35
C ALA A 67 -18.80 2.49 -8.25
N GLU A 68 -19.14 1.71 -9.27
CA GLU A 68 -20.26 0.78 -9.24
C GLU A 68 -20.06 -0.36 -8.23
N ARG A 69 -18.84 -0.91 -8.13
CA ARG A 69 -18.55 -1.93 -7.10
C ARG A 69 -18.65 -1.37 -5.69
N MET A 70 -18.15 -0.14 -5.48
CA MET A 70 -18.29 0.56 -4.19
C MET A 70 -19.76 0.78 -3.84
N LYS A 71 -20.56 1.23 -4.79
CA LYS A 71 -22.01 1.43 -4.60
C LYS A 71 -22.77 0.14 -4.24
N LYS A 72 -22.33 -1.00 -4.78
CA LYS A 72 -22.90 -2.33 -4.42
C LYS A 72 -22.49 -2.79 -3.03
N ARG A 73 -21.31 -2.37 -2.54
CA ARG A 73 -20.83 -2.70 -1.18
C ARG A 73 -21.46 -1.80 -0.14
N ASP A 74 -21.41 -0.51 -0.37
CA ASP A 74 -21.98 0.52 0.48
C ASP A 74 -22.34 1.75 -0.35
N ALA A 75 -23.64 2.00 -0.50
CA ALA A 75 -24.14 3.12 -1.30
C ALA A 75 -23.79 4.48 -0.69
N GLY A 76 -23.60 4.54 0.65
CA GLY A 76 -23.30 5.79 1.37
C GLY A 76 -21.84 6.27 1.17
N SER A 77 -20.90 5.35 0.95
CA SER A 77 -19.49 5.68 0.74
C SER A 77 -19.07 5.75 -0.73
N ALA A 78 -19.99 5.45 -1.66
CA ALA A 78 -19.71 5.46 -3.08
C ALA A 78 -19.55 6.88 -3.63
N PRO A 79 -18.55 7.13 -4.50
CA PRO A 79 -18.37 8.44 -5.12
C PRO A 79 -19.57 8.79 -6.01
N ALA A 80 -20.01 10.05 -5.92
CA ALA A 80 -21.07 10.62 -6.75
C ALA A 80 -20.56 11.13 -8.09
N LEU A 81 -21.49 11.46 -8.99
CA LEU A 81 -21.14 12.10 -10.26
C LEU A 81 -20.47 13.46 -9.98
N GLY A 82 -19.34 13.70 -10.61
CA GLY A 82 -18.48 14.88 -10.38
C GLY A 82 -17.33 14.64 -9.41
N ASP A 83 -17.42 13.63 -8.54
CA ASP A 83 -16.36 13.30 -7.60
C ASP A 83 -15.15 12.67 -8.28
N ARG A 84 -14.00 12.75 -7.60
CA ARG A 84 -12.81 12.02 -8.01
C ARG A 84 -12.78 10.65 -7.36
N VAL A 85 -12.69 9.62 -8.19
CA VAL A 85 -12.54 8.22 -7.75
C VAL A 85 -11.05 7.92 -7.61
N ALA A 86 -10.64 7.63 -6.40
CA ALA A 86 -9.28 7.17 -6.10
C ALA A 86 -9.23 5.64 -6.17
N TYR A 87 -8.20 5.10 -6.84
CA TYR A 87 -8.01 3.66 -6.96
C TYR A 87 -6.54 3.27 -7.04
N VAL A 88 -6.26 2.04 -6.70
CA VAL A 88 -4.98 1.36 -6.91
C VAL A 88 -5.19 0.11 -7.75
N MET A 89 -4.14 -0.32 -8.45
CA MET A 89 -4.19 -1.54 -9.25
C MET A 89 -3.71 -2.72 -8.41
N VAL A 90 -4.55 -3.73 -8.27
CA VAL A 90 -4.28 -4.93 -7.47
C VAL A 90 -3.99 -6.15 -8.32
N LYS A 91 -3.28 -7.12 -7.75
CA LYS A 91 -3.07 -8.42 -8.40
C LYS A 91 -4.42 -9.13 -8.54
N ALA A 92 -4.73 -9.58 -9.73
CA ALA A 92 -5.94 -10.33 -10.05
C ALA A 92 -5.60 -11.63 -10.79
N ALA A 93 -6.63 -12.43 -11.09
CA ALA A 93 -6.47 -13.67 -11.84
C ALA A 93 -5.83 -13.41 -13.23
N THR A 94 -5.17 -14.42 -13.76
CA THR A 94 -4.58 -14.37 -15.11
C THR A 94 -5.66 -14.06 -16.14
N GLY A 95 -5.43 -13.08 -17.00
CA GLY A 95 -6.39 -12.64 -18.01
C GLY A 95 -7.38 -11.55 -17.55
N ALA A 96 -7.38 -11.15 -16.27
CA ALA A 96 -8.21 -10.04 -15.80
C ALA A 96 -7.86 -8.73 -16.52
N ARG A 97 -8.90 -8.00 -16.93
CA ARG A 97 -8.75 -6.71 -17.61
C ARG A 97 -8.40 -5.60 -16.62
N ASN A 98 -7.80 -4.52 -17.08
CA ASN A 98 -7.33 -3.43 -16.21
C ASN A 98 -8.45 -2.81 -15.36
N PHE A 99 -9.67 -2.71 -15.88
CA PHE A 99 -10.80 -2.17 -15.11
C PHE A 99 -11.27 -3.12 -13.99
N GLU A 100 -10.96 -4.42 -14.09
CA GLU A 100 -11.27 -5.41 -13.05
C GLU A 100 -10.23 -5.40 -11.92
N LYS A 101 -9.01 -4.94 -12.23
CA LYS A 101 -7.89 -4.85 -11.29
C LYS A 101 -7.90 -3.58 -10.42
N SER A 102 -8.76 -2.62 -10.71
CA SER A 102 -8.86 -1.39 -9.91
C SER A 102 -9.57 -1.67 -8.58
N GLU A 103 -9.05 -1.14 -7.47
CA GLU A 103 -9.70 -1.30 -6.17
C GLU A 103 -9.53 -0.04 -5.30
N ASP A 104 -10.46 0.18 -4.35
CA ASP A 104 -10.39 1.27 -3.40
C ASP A 104 -9.16 1.13 -2.50
N PRO A 105 -8.32 2.18 -2.36
CA PRO A 105 -7.13 2.11 -1.54
C PRO A 105 -7.39 1.72 -0.08
N ILE A 106 -8.51 2.18 0.50
CA ILE A 106 -8.87 1.84 1.89
C ILE A 106 -9.21 0.36 1.99
N TRP A 107 -10.04 -0.13 1.06
CA TRP A 107 -10.39 -1.55 0.99
C TRP A 107 -9.15 -2.45 0.83
N VAL A 108 -8.18 -2.01 0.02
CA VAL A 108 -6.91 -2.72 -0.17
C VAL A 108 -6.11 -2.80 1.13
N LEU A 109 -6.06 -1.70 1.91
CA LEU A 109 -5.39 -1.69 3.21
C LEU A 109 -6.07 -2.63 4.23
N GLU A 110 -7.39 -2.53 4.35
CA GLU A 110 -8.16 -3.31 5.33
C GLU A 110 -8.09 -4.81 5.06
N ASN A 111 -8.11 -5.19 3.79
CA ASN A 111 -8.12 -6.60 3.37
C ASN A 111 -6.72 -7.13 3.01
N ASN A 112 -5.66 -6.34 3.17
CA ASN A 112 -4.28 -6.70 2.82
C ASN A 112 -4.15 -7.26 1.38
N ILE A 113 -4.82 -6.62 0.42
CA ILE A 113 -4.82 -7.05 -0.98
C ILE A 113 -3.48 -6.64 -1.63
N PRO A 114 -2.76 -7.55 -2.30
CA PRO A 114 -1.47 -7.23 -2.91
C PRO A 114 -1.62 -6.32 -4.13
N ILE A 115 -0.80 -5.26 -4.19
CA ILE A 115 -0.75 -4.31 -5.30
C ILE A 115 -0.05 -4.96 -6.50
N ASP A 116 -0.52 -4.67 -7.72
CA ASP A 116 0.12 -5.08 -8.98
C ASP A 116 1.26 -4.11 -9.34
N THR A 117 2.40 -4.27 -8.67
CA THR A 117 3.59 -3.42 -8.89
C THR A 117 4.11 -3.48 -10.31
N LYS A 118 3.92 -4.62 -11.01
CA LYS A 118 4.29 -4.77 -12.41
C LYS A 118 3.45 -3.86 -13.31
N TYR A 119 2.15 -3.74 -13.05
CA TYR A 119 1.29 -2.80 -13.76
C TYR A 119 1.84 -1.37 -13.70
N TYR A 120 2.27 -0.93 -12.50
CA TYR A 120 2.83 0.41 -12.32
C TYR A 120 4.15 0.59 -13.08
N LEU A 121 5.02 -0.41 -13.07
CA LEU A 121 6.25 -0.36 -13.85
C LEU A 121 5.95 -0.23 -15.35
N ASP A 122 5.13 -1.11 -15.89
CA ASP A 122 4.90 -1.21 -17.35
C ASP A 122 4.05 -0.05 -17.89
N ASN A 123 3.05 0.42 -17.13
CA ASN A 123 2.08 1.40 -17.64
C ASN A 123 2.31 2.83 -17.14
N GLN A 124 2.88 3.01 -15.94
CA GLN A 124 3.05 4.33 -15.34
C GLN A 124 4.50 4.84 -15.43
N LEU A 125 5.50 3.96 -15.35
CA LEU A 125 6.90 4.34 -15.32
C LEU A 125 7.63 4.11 -16.64
N ALA A 126 7.43 2.98 -17.30
CA ALA A 126 8.22 2.59 -18.48
C ALA A 126 8.14 3.64 -19.60
N LYS A 127 6.93 4.07 -19.97
CA LYS A 127 6.74 5.05 -21.05
C LYS A 127 7.32 6.43 -20.74
N PRO A 128 7.06 7.06 -19.59
CA PRO A 128 7.69 8.33 -19.24
C PRO A 128 9.20 8.24 -19.13
N LEU A 129 9.73 7.18 -18.52
CA LEU A 129 11.18 6.98 -18.39
C LEU A 129 11.85 6.80 -19.76
N GLY A 130 11.25 6.02 -20.68
CA GLY A 130 11.72 5.90 -22.05
C GLY A 130 11.83 7.27 -22.72
N ARG A 131 10.76 8.06 -22.71
CA ARG A 131 10.76 9.41 -23.33
C ARG A 131 11.83 10.35 -22.75
N ILE A 132 12.16 10.23 -21.46
CA ILE A 132 13.16 11.09 -20.82
C ILE A 132 14.58 10.60 -21.12
N PHE A 133 14.80 9.28 -21.03
CA PHE A 133 16.17 8.73 -21.08
C PHE A 133 16.63 8.29 -22.46
N GLU A 134 15.75 7.93 -23.39
CA GLU A 134 16.13 7.58 -24.77
C GLU A 134 16.94 8.67 -25.50
N PRO A 135 16.54 9.96 -25.45
CA PRO A 135 17.30 11.02 -26.09
C PRO A 135 18.69 11.25 -25.46
N ILE A 136 18.86 10.91 -24.17
CA ILE A 136 20.08 11.19 -23.40
C ILE A 136 21.05 10.01 -23.44
N LEU A 137 20.55 8.80 -23.29
CA LEU A 137 21.37 7.58 -23.10
C LEU A 137 21.37 6.67 -24.34
N GLY A 138 20.49 6.91 -25.28
CA GLY A 138 20.17 6.01 -26.39
C GLY A 138 19.27 4.85 -25.95
N GLU A 139 18.55 4.26 -26.91
CA GLU A 139 17.51 3.25 -26.70
C GLU A 139 17.99 2.05 -25.86
N LYS A 140 19.15 1.47 -26.19
CA LYS A 140 19.69 0.30 -25.48
C LYS A 140 19.92 0.55 -23.99
N LYS A 141 20.51 1.70 -23.64
CA LYS A 141 20.78 2.06 -22.23
C LYS A 141 19.49 2.48 -21.50
N ALA A 142 18.57 3.16 -22.16
CA ALA A 142 17.27 3.49 -21.60
C ALA A 142 16.47 2.22 -21.26
N ASN A 143 16.43 1.23 -22.16
CA ASN A 143 15.80 -0.05 -21.91
C ASN A 143 16.46 -0.83 -20.76
N SER A 144 17.78 -0.68 -20.57
CA SER A 144 18.48 -1.31 -19.42
C SER A 144 18.07 -0.74 -18.05
N LEU A 145 17.40 0.40 -17.99
CA LEU A 145 16.81 0.94 -16.76
C LEU A 145 15.56 0.15 -16.32
N LEU A 146 14.85 -0.44 -17.28
CA LEU A 146 13.62 -1.19 -17.06
C LEU A 146 13.84 -2.70 -16.90
N THR A 147 15.07 -3.17 -17.13
CA THR A 147 15.44 -4.59 -17.11
C THR A 147 16.72 -4.83 -16.31
N GLY A 148 16.84 -5.97 -15.63
CA GLY A 148 18.07 -6.36 -14.92
C GLY A 148 17.84 -6.86 -13.50
N ALA A 149 18.91 -6.97 -12.70
CA ALA A 149 18.84 -7.52 -11.34
C ALA A 149 17.95 -6.71 -10.39
N HIS A 150 17.82 -5.40 -10.62
CA HIS A 150 16.95 -4.50 -9.84
C HIS A 150 15.46 -4.70 -10.12
N THR A 151 15.08 -5.47 -11.15
CA THR A 151 13.67 -5.78 -11.47
C THR A 151 13.17 -7.08 -10.83
N ARG A 152 13.87 -7.62 -9.83
CA ARG A 152 13.40 -8.78 -9.09
C ARG A 152 12.16 -8.43 -8.27
N THR A 153 11.06 -9.15 -8.51
CA THR A 153 9.81 -8.99 -7.78
C THR A 153 9.79 -9.87 -6.55
N VAL A 154 9.25 -9.35 -5.44
CA VAL A 154 8.85 -10.17 -4.31
C VAL A 154 7.47 -10.76 -4.60
N THR A 155 7.36 -12.08 -4.56
CA THR A 155 6.06 -12.76 -4.71
C THR A 155 5.30 -12.62 -3.39
N VAL A 156 4.41 -11.64 -3.32
CA VAL A 156 3.43 -11.58 -2.23
C VAL A 156 2.28 -12.50 -2.64
N ALA A 157 2.03 -13.53 -1.83
CA ALA A 157 0.88 -14.40 -2.02
C ALA A 157 -0.39 -13.53 -1.88
N ALA A 158 -1.19 -13.45 -2.95
CA ALA A 158 -2.51 -12.89 -2.85
C ALA A 158 -3.34 -13.76 -1.88
N PRO A 159 -4.12 -13.20 -0.97
CA PRO A 159 -5.18 -13.95 -0.36
C PRO A 159 -6.07 -14.42 -1.52
N THR A 160 -6.03 -15.72 -1.79
CA THR A 160 -6.68 -16.31 -2.96
C THR A 160 -8.18 -16.08 -2.86
N MET A 161 -8.68 -15.18 -3.68
CA MET A 161 -10.09 -14.98 -3.90
C MET A 161 -10.60 -16.11 -4.81
N GLY A 162 -10.84 -17.28 -4.25
CA GLY A 162 -11.47 -18.37 -4.99
C GLY A 162 -11.06 -19.76 -4.55
N GLY A 163 -11.97 -20.72 -4.64
CA GLY A 163 -11.74 -22.15 -4.43
C GLY A 163 -11.44 -22.57 -2.99
N LEU A 164 -10.84 -23.74 -2.84
CA LEU A 164 -10.46 -24.38 -1.57
C LEU A 164 -9.59 -23.52 -0.64
N MET A 165 -8.85 -22.55 -1.20
CA MET A 165 -7.96 -21.68 -0.44
C MET A 165 -8.70 -20.67 0.47
N LYS A 166 -10.01 -20.44 0.28
CA LYS A 166 -10.84 -19.66 1.23
C LYS A 166 -10.90 -20.32 2.61
N PHE A 167 -10.70 -21.60 2.70
CA PHE A 167 -10.73 -22.38 3.93
C PHE A 167 -9.33 -22.60 4.54
N ALA A 168 -8.26 -22.16 3.86
CA ALA A 168 -6.92 -22.26 4.40
C ALA A 168 -6.74 -21.33 5.59
N LYS A 169 -6.60 -21.89 6.79
CA LYS A 169 -6.23 -21.12 7.98
C LYS A 169 -4.81 -20.61 7.80
N LYS A 170 -4.64 -19.29 7.94
CA LYS A 170 -3.32 -18.66 7.89
C LYS A 170 -2.50 -19.14 9.08
N THR A 171 -1.50 -19.98 8.83
CA THR A 171 -0.58 -20.48 9.86
C THR A 171 0.30 -19.32 10.32
N GLN A 172 0.42 -19.14 11.62
CA GLN A 172 1.36 -18.16 12.17
C GLN A 172 2.79 -18.64 11.96
N THR A 173 3.70 -17.69 11.77
CA THR A 173 5.13 -17.97 11.60
C THR A 173 5.92 -17.44 12.77
N CYS A 174 7.00 -18.11 13.11
CA CYS A 174 7.96 -17.67 14.13
C CYS A 174 8.53 -16.29 13.76
N MET A 175 8.55 -15.37 14.70
CA MET A 175 9.07 -14.01 14.48
C MET A 175 10.59 -13.98 14.27
N GLY A 176 11.32 -14.98 14.78
CA GLY A 176 12.75 -15.12 14.58
C GLY A 176 13.11 -15.75 13.22
N CYS A 177 12.85 -17.03 13.05
CA CYS A 177 13.30 -17.82 11.88
C CYS A 177 12.27 -17.94 10.75
N LYS A 178 11.06 -17.42 10.92
CA LYS A 178 9.94 -17.46 9.95
C LYS A 178 9.39 -18.87 9.65
N LYS A 179 9.83 -19.91 10.37
CA LYS A 179 9.22 -21.23 10.27
C LYS A 179 7.74 -21.19 10.68
N PRO A 180 6.83 -21.96 10.06
CA PRO A 180 5.44 -22.04 10.48
C PRO A 180 5.35 -22.65 11.88
N LEU A 181 4.52 -22.08 12.74
CA LEU A 181 4.21 -22.57 14.09
C LEU A 181 3.05 -23.56 13.99
N VAL A 182 3.37 -24.85 14.01
CA VAL A 182 2.40 -25.93 13.79
C VAL A 182 2.06 -26.69 15.07
N ALA A 183 3.03 -26.78 16.01
CA ALA A 183 2.85 -27.45 17.28
C ALA A 183 1.75 -26.79 18.13
N ALA A 184 0.99 -27.59 18.87
CA ALA A 184 -0.19 -27.12 19.61
C ALA A 184 0.16 -26.05 20.66
N ASN A 185 1.34 -26.15 21.27
CA ASN A 185 1.91 -25.22 22.25
C ASN A 185 2.51 -23.95 21.61
N GLU A 186 2.79 -23.94 20.30
CA GLU A 186 3.43 -22.84 19.59
C GLU A 186 2.45 -22.00 18.76
N LYS A 187 1.26 -22.56 18.44
CA LYS A 187 0.31 -21.98 17.46
C LYS A 187 -0.07 -20.54 17.73
N GLU A 188 -0.04 -20.11 18.97
CA GLU A 188 -0.44 -18.77 19.40
C GLU A 188 0.73 -17.91 19.88
N GLY A 189 1.93 -18.48 20.00
CA GLY A 189 3.14 -17.80 20.46
C GLY A 189 3.82 -16.95 19.38
N ALA A 190 4.82 -16.18 19.80
CA ALA A 190 5.64 -15.37 18.91
C ALA A 190 6.80 -16.16 18.29
N VAL A 191 7.34 -17.17 19.00
CA VAL A 191 8.56 -17.88 18.61
C VAL A 191 8.43 -19.41 18.70
N CYS A 192 9.21 -20.12 17.90
CA CYS A 192 9.40 -21.56 18.02
C CYS A 192 10.42 -21.89 19.13
N GLU A 193 10.52 -23.16 19.52
CA GLU A 193 11.47 -23.63 20.55
C GLU A 193 12.92 -23.23 20.26
N ASP A 194 13.38 -23.36 19.02
CA ASP A 194 14.74 -22.99 18.60
C ASP A 194 15.04 -21.50 18.80
N CYS A 195 14.03 -20.63 18.69
CA CYS A 195 14.16 -19.18 18.84
C CYS A 195 13.86 -18.67 20.25
N ARG A 196 13.39 -19.53 21.15
CA ARG A 196 13.03 -19.18 22.53
C ARG A 196 14.18 -18.52 23.33
N PRO A 197 15.44 -18.94 23.22
CA PRO A 197 16.55 -18.26 23.90
C PRO A 197 16.74 -16.80 23.48
N ARG A 198 16.20 -16.41 22.32
CA ARG A 198 16.28 -15.04 21.79
C ARG A 198 14.98 -14.26 21.96
N LEU A 199 14.05 -14.75 22.77
CA LEU A 199 12.72 -14.16 22.96
C LEU A 199 12.80 -12.66 23.32
N GLY A 200 13.61 -12.31 24.35
CA GLY A 200 13.76 -10.92 24.79
C GLY A 200 14.41 -10.01 23.76
N GLU A 201 15.34 -10.51 22.93
CA GLU A 201 15.91 -9.74 21.81
C GLU A 201 14.83 -9.44 20.75
N LEU A 202 14.07 -10.47 20.39
CA LEU A 202 13.01 -10.36 19.36
C LEU A 202 11.88 -9.45 19.84
N TYR A 203 11.49 -9.53 21.11
CA TYR A 203 10.51 -8.63 21.72
C TYR A 203 10.98 -7.17 21.62
N ARG A 204 12.19 -6.86 22.11
CA ARG A 204 12.73 -5.49 22.06
C ARG A 204 12.82 -4.96 20.63
N LYS A 205 13.21 -5.80 19.67
CA LYS A 205 13.26 -5.45 18.26
C LYS A 205 11.86 -5.13 17.70
N THR A 206 10.86 -5.92 18.08
CA THR A 206 9.47 -5.70 17.64
C THR A 206 8.89 -4.46 18.30
N LEU A 207 9.12 -4.27 19.59
CA LEU A 207 8.73 -3.07 20.34
C LEU A 207 9.32 -1.80 19.70
N GLY A 208 10.62 -1.81 19.36
CA GLY A 208 11.27 -0.69 18.67
C GLY A 208 10.59 -0.35 17.35
N LYS A 209 10.24 -1.36 16.54
CA LYS A 209 9.50 -1.13 15.28
C LYS A 209 8.12 -0.52 15.52
N VAL A 210 7.37 -1.03 16.50
CA VAL A 210 6.04 -0.50 16.81
C VAL A 210 6.14 0.95 17.27
N SER A 211 7.10 1.26 18.14
CA SER A 211 7.36 2.64 18.57
C SER A 211 7.69 3.59 17.40
N GLU A 212 8.49 3.14 16.44
CA GLU A 212 8.76 3.93 15.22
C GLU A 212 7.47 4.17 14.40
N LEU A 213 6.60 3.17 14.30
CA LEU A 213 5.31 3.29 13.61
C LEU A 213 4.36 4.25 14.34
N GLU A 214 4.31 4.21 15.67
CA GLU A 214 3.54 5.13 16.51
C GLU A 214 4.01 6.57 16.33
N VAL A 215 5.33 6.81 16.33
CA VAL A 215 5.90 8.14 16.04
C VAL A 215 5.51 8.61 14.66
N ARG A 216 5.57 7.75 13.65
CA ARG A 216 5.13 8.08 12.30
C ARG A 216 3.64 8.44 12.26
N PHE A 217 2.80 7.63 12.88
CA PHE A 217 1.36 7.87 12.95
C PHE A 217 1.06 9.19 13.66
N SER A 218 1.67 9.44 14.81
CA SER A 218 1.51 10.68 15.59
C SER A 218 1.86 11.94 14.76
N ARG A 219 2.93 11.90 13.99
CA ARG A 219 3.32 13.01 13.11
C ARG A 219 2.28 13.27 12.02
N LEU A 220 1.77 12.23 11.38
CA LEU A 220 0.74 12.34 10.36
C LEU A 220 -0.60 12.82 10.94
N TRP A 221 -0.94 12.33 12.13
CA TRP A 221 -2.12 12.75 12.87
C TRP A 221 -2.08 14.25 13.20
N THR A 222 -0.98 14.70 13.79
CA THR A 222 -0.76 16.11 14.11
C THR A 222 -0.81 16.99 12.85
N GLN A 223 -0.26 16.53 11.73
CA GLN A 223 -0.34 17.26 10.46
C GLN A 223 -1.79 17.42 9.99
N CYS A 224 -2.61 16.38 10.13
CA CYS A 224 -4.04 16.44 9.79
C CYS A 224 -4.81 17.36 10.76
N GLN A 225 -4.51 17.31 12.07
CA GLN A 225 -5.09 18.22 13.06
C GLN A 225 -4.79 19.68 12.73
N ARG A 226 -3.53 20.01 12.41
CA ARG A 226 -3.15 21.37 11.99
C ARG A 226 -3.88 21.80 10.71
N CYS A 227 -4.06 20.90 9.75
CA CYS A 227 -4.77 21.18 8.51
C CYS A 227 -6.24 21.52 8.75
N GLN A 228 -6.91 20.87 9.71
CA GLN A 228 -8.30 21.19 10.08
C GLN A 228 -8.44 22.31 11.11
N GLY A 229 -7.32 22.92 11.55
CA GLY A 229 -7.31 24.13 12.37
C GLY A 229 -7.30 23.91 13.89
N SER A 230 -7.19 22.66 14.38
CA SER A 230 -7.12 22.37 15.81
C SER A 230 -6.25 21.16 16.09
N VAL A 231 -5.35 21.28 17.06
CA VAL A 231 -4.49 20.19 17.55
C VAL A 231 -5.11 19.42 18.74
N HIS A 232 -6.29 19.84 19.19
CA HIS A 232 -6.97 19.24 20.35
C HIS A 232 -8.17 18.38 19.98
N CYS A 233 -8.59 18.42 18.71
CA CYS A 233 -9.74 17.66 18.22
C CYS A 233 -9.29 16.40 17.47
N GLU A 234 -10.19 15.42 17.41
CA GLU A 234 -10.00 14.25 16.56
C GLU A 234 -9.92 14.65 15.07
N VAL A 235 -9.22 13.82 14.31
CA VAL A 235 -9.12 14.02 12.86
C VAL A 235 -10.31 13.37 12.17
N ILE A 236 -11.23 14.21 11.70
CA ILE A 236 -12.46 13.80 10.99
C ILE A 236 -12.32 13.90 9.46
N CYS A 237 -11.18 14.39 8.96
CA CYS A 237 -10.94 14.56 7.53
C CYS A 237 -10.91 13.21 6.78
N GLU A 238 -11.71 13.09 5.72
CA GLU A 238 -11.80 11.93 4.82
C GLU A 238 -11.47 12.29 3.36
N SER A 239 -10.68 13.34 3.15
CA SER A 239 -10.33 13.81 1.81
C SER A 239 -9.50 12.78 1.04
N ARG A 240 -10.13 12.13 0.05
CA ARG A 240 -9.53 11.09 -0.80
C ARG A 240 -8.54 11.65 -1.85
N ASP A 241 -8.50 12.96 -2.04
CA ASP A 241 -7.53 13.63 -2.91
C ASP A 241 -6.23 14.00 -2.18
N CYS A 242 -6.18 13.79 -0.86
CA CYS A 242 -5.03 14.12 -0.04
C CYS A 242 -4.10 12.91 0.16
N PRO A 243 -2.82 12.97 -0.24
CA PRO A 243 -1.89 11.86 -0.03
C PRO A 243 -1.64 11.58 1.47
N ILE A 244 -1.70 12.60 2.33
CA ILE A 244 -1.52 12.43 3.78
C ILE A 244 -2.66 11.61 4.39
N PHE A 245 -3.88 11.69 3.85
CA PHE A 245 -4.99 10.84 4.26
C PHE A 245 -4.63 9.35 4.15
N TYR A 246 -4.13 8.92 2.98
CA TYR A 246 -3.73 7.52 2.78
C TYR A 246 -2.51 7.12 3.61
N MET A 247 -1.53 8.01 3.76
CA MET A 247 -0.38 7.78 4.64
C MET A 247 -0.81 7.56 6.09
N ARG A 248 -1.76 8.37 6.58
CA ARG A 248 -2.33 8.26 7.93
C ARG A 248 -3.09 6.94 8.10
N MET A 249 -3.94 6.58 7.14
CA MET A 249 -4.69 5.31 7.18
C MET A 249 -3.75 4.11 7.19
N LYS A 250 -2.71 4.13 6.36
CA LYS A 250 -1.69 3.08 6.36
C LYS A 250 -0.92 3.03 7.66
N ALA A 251 -0.43 4.17 8.18
CA ALA A 251 0.32 4.20 9.43
C ALA A 251 -0.53 3.72 10.61
N ARG A 252 -1.81 4.06 10.66
CA ARG A 252 -2.75 3.51 11.66
C ARG A 252 -2.84 2.00 11.57
N LYS A 253 -3.00 1.47 10.38
CA LYS A 253 -3.06 0.02 10.13
C LYS A 253 -1.75 -0.68 10.53
N ASP A 254 -0.60 -0.08 10.20
CA ASP A 254 0.72 -0.61 10.55
C ASP A 254 0.92 -0.66 12.08
N VAL A 255 0.44 0.34 12.83
CA VAL A 255 0.47 0.36 14.31
C VAL A 255 -0.43 -0.74 14.87
N GLU A 256 -1.66 -0.86 14.36
CA GLU A 256 -2.61 -1.91 14.78
C GLU A 256 -2.04 -3.32 14.55
N ASP A 257 -1.44 -3.55 13.38
CA ASP A 257 -0.86 -4.85 13.04
C ASP A 257 0.42 -5.12 13.85
N GLY A 258 1.24 -4.10 14.12
CA GLY A 258 2.38 -4.19 15.01
C GLY A 258 1.98 -4.50 16.47
N GLY A 259 0.90 -3.89 16.95
CA GLY A 259 0.32 -4.21 18.26
C GLY A 259 -0.11 -5.68 18.36
N LYS A 260 -0.75 -6.21 17.32
CA LYS A 260 -1.12 -7.64 17.27
C LYS A 260 0.12 -8.56 17.28
N GLU A 261 1.23 -8.12 16.66
CA GLU A 261 2.50 -8.86 16.74
C GLU A 261 3.07 -8.87 18.17
N LEU A 262 2.99 -7.73 18.90
CA LEU A 262 3.45 -7.66 20.30
C LEU A 262 2.62 -8.54 21.22
N VAL A 263 1.29 -8.56 21.09
CA VAL A 263 0.39 -9.42 21.91
C VAL A 263 0.75 -10.91 21.81
N ARG A 264 1.39 -11.35 20.72
CA ARG A 264 1.86 -12.73 20.59
C ARG A 264 2.96 -13.08 21.57
N PHE A 265 3.77 -12.11 22.00
CA PHE A 265 4.81 -12.30 23.01
C PHE A 265 4.24 -12.45 24.43
N ASP A 266 3.04 -11.87 24.69
CA ASP A 266 2.39 -12.00 26.01
C ASP A 266 2.06 -13.46 26.32
N LYS A 267 1.75 -14.26 25.31
CA LYS A 267 1.49 -15.70 25.44
C LYS A 267 2.74 -16.51 25.78
N ASP A 268 3.90 -15.98 25.39
CA ASP A 268 5.20 -16.55 25.76
C ASP A 268 5.75 -15.93 27.07
N ALA A 269 5.05 -14.94 27.67
CA ALA A 269 5.52 -14.21 28.85
C ALA A 269 5.67 -15.10 30.10
N ALA A 270 4.93 -16.19 30.19
CA ALA A 270 5.12 -17.18 31.27
C ALA A 270 6.50 -17.89 31.21
N LEU A 271 7.30 -17.61 30.19
CA LEU A 271 8.61 -18.21 29.94
C LEU A 271 9.77 -17.23 30.16
N TRP A 272 9.50 -16.04 30.70
CA TRP A 272 10.50 -15.01 31.05
C TRP A 272 11.22 -15.33 32.37
#